data_b0993db76887a133cf24b61cab95f40b
#
_entry.id   b0993db76887a133cf24b61cab95f40b
#
_cell.length_a   1.000
_cell.length_b   1.000
_cell.length_c   1.000
_cell.angle_alpha   90.00
_cell.angle_beta   90.00
_cell.angle_gamma   90.00
#
_symmetry.space_group_name_H-M   'P 1'
#
loop_
_entity.id
_entity.type
_entity.pdbx_description
1 polymer ?
#
loop_
_entity_poly.entity_id
_entity_poly.type
_entity_poly.pdbx_seq_one_letter_code
_entity_poly.pdbx_strand_id
1 'polypeptide(L)'
;MNAKENALRIIRFDQPERVVGGTPGHGLDYRGCNHEGYTGGGHDCPVGSKWVDIWQTEWHKEHAGVMGFPRGNPLAQVESLKNYCWPDPNDERICAPIYEKAKEFPGGDLFLSGSHRDTLWEKSYMLVGMENMMVYFHTEPNFAREVLRRIMDFQLGIAAHYLKLGVEIVRLGDDMGTQQGPLLGPKIMTEFLVPEYKRLFELYKKNKVLINFHSCGCIEQVLPIFMELGVNILNPIQVTANNLDRIRALTMGKMALQGGVSTVTIMDGPVEAIEKEVRQRLWQLGRNGGYFCGADQGMPWPKEHIEAVQNAVEKYGRYPIAPPG
;
A
#
# COMPACT_ATOMS: atom_id res chain seq x y z
N MET A 1 -7.62 21.65 -15.89
CA MET A 1 -8.03 20.39 -15.22
C MET A 1 -7.62 20.45 -13.77
N ASN A 2 -8.46 20.01 -12.83
CA ASN A 2 -8.07 19.97 -11.42
C ASN A 2 -7.26 18.70 -11.10
N ALA A 3 -6.63 18.67 -9.90
CA ALA A 3 -5.73 17.59 -9.53
C ALA A 3 -6.41 16.20 -9.47
N LYS A 4 -7.63 16.13 -8.94
CA LYS A 4 -8.43 14.91 -8.83
C LYS A 4 -8.86 14.40 -10.21
N GLU A 5 -9.30 15.30 -11.09
CA GLU A 5 -9.68 14.92 -12.46
C GLU A 5 -8.48 14.38 -13.23
N ASN A 6 -7.31 15.05 -13.13
CA ASN A 6 -6.10 14.57 -13.78
C ASN A 6 -5.71 13.17 -13.27
N ALA A 7 -5.78 12.93 -11.96
CA ALA A 7 -5.50 11.62 -11.38
C ALA A 7 -6.48 10.54 -11.86
N LEU A 8 -7.80 10.86 -11.97
CA LEU A 8 -8.78 9.94 -12.53
C LEU A 8 -8.48 9.59 -13.98
N ARG A 9 -8.05 10.57 -14.81
CA ARG A 9 -7.66 10.33 -16.19
C ARG A 9 -6.39 9.48 -16.28
N ILE A 10 -5.42 9.69 -15.39
CA ILE A 10 -4.24 8.79 -15.29
C ILE A 10 -4.69 7.36 -15.03
N ILE A 11 -5.53 7.14 -14.00
CA ILE A 11 -6.02 5.81 -13.62
C ILE A 11 -6.78 5.12 -14.76
N ARG A 12 -7.57 5.88 -15.52
CA ARG A 12 -8.43 5.38 -16.61
C ARG A 12 -7.74 5.36 -17.96
N PHE A 13 -6.49 5.81 -18.07
CA PHE A 13 -5.78 5.99 -19.36
C PHE A 13 -6.54 6.92 -20.33
N ASP A 14 -7.22 7.92 -19.78
CA ASP A 14 -8.11 8.83 -20.53
C ASP A 14 -7.49 10.22 -20.68
N GLN A 15 -6.45 10.32 -21.49
CA GLN A 15 -5.80 11.58 -21.88
C GLN A 15 -5.55 12.54 -20.69
N PRO A 16 -4.76 12.15 -19.69
CA PRO A 16 -4.40 13.05 -18.60
C PRO A 16 -3.63 14.25 -19.13
N GLU A 17 -3.68 15.37 -18.41
CA GLU A 17 -2.91 16.57 -18.78
C GLU A 17 -1.42 16.35 -18.52
N ARG A 18 -1.10 15.66 -17.42
CA ARG A 18 0.28 15.42 -16.97
C ARG A 18 0.42 14.22 -16.06
N VAL A 19 1.61 13.66 -15.99
CA VAL A 19 2.04 12.75 -14.93
C VAL A 19 2.26 13.54 -13.64
N VAL A 20 1.85 12.98 -12.50
CA VAL A 20 2.07 13.53 -11.15
C VAL A 20 2.63 12.46 -10.22
N GLY A 21 3.06 12.82 -9.01
CA GLY A 21 3.67 11.88 -8.06
C GLY A 21 2.72 10.87 -7.43
N GLY A 22 1.42 11.17 -7.36
CA GLY A 22 0.42 10.30 -6.75
C GLY A 22 -0.98 10.89 -6.79
N THR A 23 -1.94 10.19 -6.19
CA THR A 23 -3.31 10.65 -6.07
C THR A 23 -3.43 11.75 -5.01
N PRO A 24 -4.06 12.91 -5.31
CA PRO A 24 -4.34 13.91 -4.30
C PRO A 24 -5.41 13.38 -3.35
N GLY A 25 -5.16 13.37 -2.04
CA GLY A 25 -6.10 12.76 -1.11
C GLY A 25 -6.07 13.34 0.29
N HIS A 26 -7.23 13.29 0.94
CA HIS A 26 -7.40 13.49 2.37
C HIS A 26 -7.58 12.11 3.02
N GLY A 27 -6.59 11.67 3.79
CA GLY A 27 -6.52 10.32 4.35
C GLY A 27 -7.36 10.17 5.61
N LEU A 28 -8.10 9.08 5.68
CA LEU A 28 -8.79 8.61 6.88
C LEU A 28 -8.11 7.34 7.36
N ASP A 29 -7.66 7.34 8.61
CA ASP A 29 -7.06 6.19 9.26
C ASP A 29 -7.86 5.83 10.52
N TYR A 30 -8.00 4.54 10.79
CA TYR A 30 -8.49 4.06 12.07
C TYR A 30 -7.33 3.95 13.07
N ARG A 31 -7.60 4.00 14.37
CA ARG A 31 -6.55 3.74 15.37
C ARG A 31 -6.06 2.32 15.26
N GLY A 32 -4.75 2.15 15.15
CA GLY A 32 -4.10 0.86 14.89
C GLY A 32 -3.79 0.62 13.41
N CYS A 33 -4.19 1.51 12.50
CA CYS A 33 -3.80 1.47 11.09
C CYS A 33 -2.28 1.60 10.93
N ASN A 34 -1.67 2.51 11.68
CA ASN A 34 -0.20 2.72 11.72
C ASN A 34 0.44 2.04 12.94
N HIS A 35 -0.05 0.88 13.34
CA HIS A 35 0.44 0.07 14.44
C HIS A 35 0.31 0.73 15.82
N GLU A 36 -0.58 1.72 15.98
CA GLU A 36 -0.84 2.34 17.28
C GLU A 36 -1.56 1.37 18.23
N GLY A 37 -1.26 1.49 19.52
CA GLY A 37 -2.07 0.90 20.58
C GLY A 37 -3.27 1.78 20.94
N TYR A 38 -4.10 1.30 21.86
CA TYR A 38 -5.23 2.09 22.38
C TYR A 38 -4.81 3.38 23.08
N THR A 39 -3.63 3.38 23.70
CA THR A 39 -3.13 4.48 24.54
C THR A 39 -1.85 5.13 24.02
N GLY A 40 -1.42 4.80 22.82
CA GLY A 40 -0.20 5.34 22.23
C GLY A 40 0.48 4.32 21.33
N GLY A 41 1.72 4.61 20.97
CA GLY A 41 2.51 3.81 20.02
C GLY A 41 2.42 4.37 18.60
N GLY A 42 3.02 3.65 17.65
CA GLY A 42 2.94 3.99 16.22
C GLY A 42 4.25 4.53 15.65
N HIS A 43 4.12 5.08 14.42
CA HIS A 43 5.28 5.46 13.61
C HIS A 43 6.15 6.56 14.26
N ASP A 44 5.52 7.54 14.89
CA ASP A 44 6.22 8.75 15.41
C ASP A 44 6.71 8.62 16.85
N CYS A 45 6.64 7.41 17.44
CA CYS A 45 7.15 7.19 18.77
C CYS A 45 8.67 7.40 18.84
N PRO A 46 9.19 7.94 19.98
CA PRO A 46 10.62 8.05 20.21
C PRO A 46 11.34 6.70 20.14
N VAL A 47 12.61 6.72 19.74
CA VAL A 47 13.49 5.53 19.83
C VAL A 47 13.55 5.03 21.27
N GLY A 48 13.47 3.72 21.47
CA GLY A 48 13.38 3.07 22.77
C GLY A 48 11.95 2.83 23.28
N SER A 49 10.93 3.40 22.63
CA SER A 49 9.52 3.15 22.97
C SER A 49 9.14 1.69 22.74
N LYS A 50 8.30 1.19 23.63
CA LYS A 50 7.64 -0.13 23.52
C LYS A 50 6.17 0.04 23.76
N TRP A 51 5.35 -0.67 22.99
CA TRP A 51 3.89 -0.65 23.15
C TRP A 51 3.27 -1.94 22.62
N VAL A 52 2.02 -2.13 22.93
CA VAL A 52 1.18 -3.19 22.37
C VAL A 52 0.15 -2.54 21.47
N ASP A 53 0.02 -3.00 20.23
CA ASP A 53 -0.98 -2.48 19.30
C ASP A 53 -2.39 -3.03 19.62
N ILE A 54 -3.40 -2.57 18.87
CA ILE A 54 -4.79 -3.03 19.05
C ILE A 54 -4.98 -4.53 18.75
N TRP A 55 -4.00 -5.16 18.07
CA TRP A 55 -3.96 -6.59 17.75
C TRP A 55 -3.14 -7.39 18.77
N GLN A 56 -2.73 -6.79 19.89
CA GLN A 56 -1.90 -7.39 20.93
C GLN A 56 -0.49 -7.79 20.45
N THR A 57 -0.03 -7.26 19.33
CA THR A 57 1.36 -7.40 18.89
C THR A 57 2.23 -6.44 19.70
N GLU A 58 3.31 -6.94 20.27
CA GLU A 58 4.32 -6.10 20.96
C GLU A 58 5.26 -5.47 19.92
N TRP A 59 5.49 -4.17 20.05
CA TRP A 59 6.33 -3.37 19.16
C TRP A 59 7.45 -2.68 19.90
N HIS A 60 8.64 -2.64 19.25
CA HIS A 60 9.81 -1.92 19.74
C HIS A 60 10.28 -0.90 18.70
N LYS A 61 10.43 0.35 19.09
CA LYS A 61 11.02 1.42 18.27
C LYS A 61 12.54 1.41 18.42
N GLU A 62 13.26 0.89 17.45
CA GLU A 62 14.71 0.71 17.50
C GLU A 62 15.48 1.82 16.76
N HIS A 63 14.90 2.38 15.70
CA HIS A 63 15.54 3.39 14.86
C HIS A 63 14.64 4.58 14.59
N ALA A 64 15.25 5.77 14.48
CA ALA A 64 14.55 6.98 14.04
C ALA A 64 14.21 6.91 12.54
N GLY A 65 13.10 7.53 12.14
CA GLY A 65 12.71 7.65 10.73
C GLY A 65 12.11 6.38 10.10
N VAL A 66 12.08 5.25 10.84
CA VAL A 66 11.43 4.00 10.41
C VAL A 66 10.41 3.56 11.43
N MET A 67 9.52 2.65 11.04
CA MET A 67 8.54 2.07 11.98
C MET A 67 9.19 1.30 13.12
N GLY A 68 8.39 1.00 14.15
CA GLY A 68 8.73 -0.03 15.13
C GLY A 68 8.77 -1.42 14.48
N PHE A 69 9.39 -2.36 15.18
CA PHE A 69 9.46 -3.77 14.78
C PHE A 69 8.56 -4.62 15.67
N PRO A 70 7.78 -5.56 15.11
CA PRO A 70 7.03 -6.52 15.91
C PRO A 70 8.01 -7.46 16.62
N ARG A 71 7.82 -7.64 17.94
CA ARG A 71 8.67 -8.48 18.79
C ARG A 71 7.91 -9.59 19.51
N GLY A 72 6.58 -9.52 19.49
CA GLY A 72 5.73 -10.54 20.07
C GLY A 72 4.59 -10.91 19.13
N ASN A 73 4.38 -12.22 18.95
CA ASN A 73 3.36 -12.76 18.05
C ASN A 73 2.27 -13.45 18.90
N PRO A 74 1.13 -12.83 19.17
CA PRO A 74 0.12 -13.35 20.10
C PRO A 74 -0.53 -14.68 19.65
N LEU A 75 -0.46 -15.00 18.36
CA LEU A 75 -0.98 -16.23 17.75
C LEU A 75 0.13 -17.16 17.26
N ALA A 76 1.34 -17.11 17.85
CA ALA A 76 2.44 -17.98 17.47
C ALA A 76 2.13 -19.47 17.64
N GLN A 77 1.26 -19.82 18.57
CA GLN A 77 0.80 -21.19 18.82
C GLN A 77 -0.67 -21.35 18.41
N VAL A 78 -1.00 -22.46 17.76
CA VAL A 78 -2.37 -22.73 17.25
C VAL A 78 -3.41 -22.66 18.37
N GLU A 79 -3.07 -23.14 19.56
CA GLU A 79 -3.94 -23.15 20.74
C GLU A 79 -4.32 -21.75 21.23
N SER A 80 -3.48 -20.77 20.98
CA SER A 80 -3.69 -19.37 21.40
C SER A 80 -4.96 -18.78 20.75
N LEU A 81 -5.34 -19.28 19.59
CA LEU A 81 -6.54 -18.82 18.86
C LEU A 81 -7.83 -18.92 19.69
N LYS A 82 -7.92 -19.93 20.58
CA LYS A 82 -9.14 -20.18 21.39
C LYS A 82 -9.46 -19.03 22.33
N ASN A 83 -8.45 -18.35 22.84
CA ASN A 83 -8.58 -17.30 23.86
C ASN A 83 -8.19 -15.91 23.34
N TYR A 84 -7.87 -15.80 22.05
CA TYR A 84 -7.45 -14.53 21.47
C TYR A 84 -8.64 -13.58 21.30
N CYS A 85 -8.48 -12.37 21.85
CA CYS A 85 -9.49 -11.32 21.74
C CYS A 85 -9.20 -10.47 20.50
N TRP A 86 -10.00 -10.68 19.46
CA TRP A 86 -9.91 -9.90 18.23
C TRP A 86 -10.35 -8.46 18.45
N PRO A 87 -9.69 -7.46 17.83
CA PRO A 87 -10.17 -6.08 17.89
C PRO A 87 -11.54 -5.96 17.22
N ASP A 88 -12.41 -5.14 17.81
CA ASP A 88 -13.72 -4.82 17.22
C ASP A 88 -13.59 -3.56 16.34
N PRO A 89 -13.85 -3.62 15.03
CA PRO A 89 -13.81 -2.45 14.16
C PRO A 89 -14.82 -1.35 14.57
N ASN A 90 -15.83 -1.69 15.37
CA ASN A 90 -16.82 -0.74 15.88
C ASN A 90 -16.46 -0.18 17.27
N ASP A 91 -15.36 -0.62 17.87
CA ASP A 91 -14.88 0.01 19.12
C ASP A 91 -14.60 1.49 18.83
N GLU A 92 -15.26 2.38 19.59
CA GLU A 92 -15.15 3.83 19.41
C GLU A 92 -13.71 4.32 19.51
N ARG A 93 -12.87 3.67 20.33
CA ARG A 93 -11.43 3.97 20.43
C ARG A 93 -10.69 3.68 19.13
N ILE A 94 -11.21 2.79 18.27
CA ILE A 94 -10.63 2.43 16.97
C ILE A 94 -11.24 3.27 15.85
N CYS A 95 -12.56 3.40 15.78
CA CYS A 95 -13.23 4.02 14.64
C CYS A 95 -13.44 5.53 14.76
N ALA A 96 -13.44 6.13 15.96
CA ALA A 96 -13.65 7.58 16.12
C ALA A 96 -12.67 8.45 15.29
N PRO A 97 -11.36 8.15 15.21
CA PRO A 97 -10.43 8.95 14.41
C PRO A 97 -10.83 9.07 12.93
N ILE A 98 -11.50 8.05 12.37
CA ILE A 98 -12.02 8.09 10.99
C ILE A 98 -12.99 9.26 10.83
N TYR A 99 -13.96 9.37 11.77
CA TYR A 99 -14.99 10.39 11.73
C TYR A 99 -14.48 11.78 12.08
N GLU A 100 -13.55 11.87 13.02
CA GLU A 100 -12.90 13.13 13.37
C GLU A 100 -12.14 13.69 12.17
N LYS A 101 -11.33 12.87 11.54
CA LYS A 101 -10.55 13.28 10.36
C LYS A 101 -11.43 13.59 9.15
N ALA A 102 -12.55 12.91 8.99
CA ALA A 102 -13.50 13.18 7.92
C ALA A 102 -14.13 14.59 8.01
N LYS A 103 -14.29 15.16 9.23
CA LYS A 103 -14.79 16.53 9.42
C LYS A 103 -13.85 17.59 8.85
N GLU A 104 -12.57 17.27 8.73
CA GLU A 104 -11.55 18.16 8.19
C GLU A 104 -11.47 18.10 6.64
N PHE A 105 -12.25 17.23 5.99
CA PHE A 105 -12.19 17.05 4.54
C PHE A 105 -12.66 18.30 3.82
N PRO A 106 -11.78 18.99 3.05
CA PRO A 106 -12.14 20.24 2.38
C PRO A 106 -12.96 20.04 1.11
N GLY A 107 -13.11 18.79 0.63
CA GLY A 107 -13.75 18.51 -0.68
C GLY A 107 -12.87 18.93 -1.87
N GLY A 108 -13.53 19.30 -2.97
CA GLY A 108 -12.87 19.88 -4.15
C GLY A 108 -11.94 18.92 -4.88
N ASP A 109 -10.67 19.28 -5.01
CA ASP A 109 -9.66 18.62 -5.82
C ASP A 109 -9.00 17.40 -5.15
N LEU A 110 -9.48 16.99 -3.98
CA LEU A 110 -8.97 15.85 -3.23
C LEU A 110 -9.92 14.67 -3.26
N PHE A 111 -9.38 13.46 -3.27
CA PHE A 111 -10.14 12.26 -2.92
C PHE A 111 -10.31 12.17 -1.40
N LEU A 112 -11.48 11.77 -0.93
CA LEU A 112 -11.60 11.22 0.40
C LEU A 112 -11.06 9.79 0.35
N SER A 113 -9.99 9.50 1.10
CA SER A 113 -9.21 8.26 1.00
C SER A 113 -9.22 7.50 2.32
N GLY A 114 -9.58 6.22 2.30
CA GLY A 114 -9.43 5.32 3.45
C GLY A 114 -8.13 4.53 3.40
N SER A 115 -7.61 4.08 4.54
CA SER A 115 -6.37 3.30 4.63
C SER A 115 -6.59 1.97 5.35
N HIS A 116 -6.04 0.89 4.77
CA HIS A 116 -5.98 -0.46 5.32
C HIS A 116 -4.54 -0.96 5.26
N ARG A 117 -3.64 -0.29 5.96
CA ARG A 117 -2.25 -0.71 6.02
C ARG A 117 -2.13 -2.10 6.62
N ASP A 118 -1.16 -2.90 6.13
CA ASP A 118 -0.96 -4.30 6.53
C ASP A 118 -2.29 -5.06 6.47
N THR A 119 -2.86 -5.13 5.27
CA THR A 119 -4.26 -5.48 5.06
C THR A 119 -4.58 -6.90 5.50
N LEU A 120 -3.78 -7.89 5.10
CA LEU A 120 -4.04 -9.31 5.33
C LEU A 120 -2.77 -10.12 5.61
N TRP A 121 -1.87 -10.22 4.63
CA TRP A 121 -0.66 -11.04 4.74
C TRP A 121 0.27 -10.51 5.82
N GLU A 122 0.59 -9.23 5.77
CA GLU A 122 1.48 -8.63 6.76
C GLU A 122 0.88 -8.70 8.17
N LYS A 123 -0.40 -8.42 8.31
CA LYS A 123 -1.07 -8.57 9.60
C LYS A 123 -1.05 -10.02 10.09
N SER A 124 -1.21 -10.99 9.21
CA SER A 124 -1.21 -12.40 9.60
C SER A 124 0.16 -12.84 10.15
N TYR A 125 1.26 -12.44 9.51
CA TYR A 125 2.57 -12.81 10.04
C TYR A 125 3.01 -11.99 11.26
N MET A 126 2.49 -10.77 11.43
CA MET A 126 2.68 -10.03 12.66
C MET A 126 2.02 -10.71 13.86
N LEU A 127 0.86 -11.33 13.64
CA LEU A 127 0.15 -12.07 14.68
C LEU A 127 0.73 -13.45 14.97
N VAL A 128 1.14 -14.18 13.93
CA VAL A 128 1.53 -15.59 14.01
C VAL A 128 3.04 -15.80 14.04
N GLY A 129 3.80 -14.87 13.48
CA GLY A 129 5.20 -15.02 13.10
C GLY A 129 5.32 -15.47 11.65
N MET A 130 6.26 -14.86 10.90
CA MET A 130 6.37 -15.11 9.45
C MET A 130 6.70 -16.58 9.14
N GLU A 131 7.70 -17.14 9.83
CA GLU A 131 8.08 -18.55 9.65
C GLU A 131 6.94 -19.49 10.00
N ASN A 132 6.29 -19.27 11.15
CA ASN A 132 5.15 -20.07 11.58
C ASN A 132 4.01 -20.01 10.56
N MET A 133 3.66 -18.82 10.06
CA MET A 133 2.57 -18.68 9.10
C MET A 133 2.87 -19.41 7.79
N MET A 134 4.11 -19.35 7.30
CA MET A 134 4.55 -20.10 6.12
C MET A 134 4.46 -21.61 6.34
N VAL A 135 4.82 -22.12 7.50
CA VAL A 135 4.70 -23.53 7.87
C VAL A 135 3.23 -23.91 8.01
N TYR A 136 2.41 -23.08 8.67
CA TYR A 136 1.00 -23.37 8.94
C TYR A 136 0.11 -23.41 7.69
N PHE A 137 0.49 -22.77 6.61
CA PHE A 137 -0.19 -22.99 5.33
C PHE A 137 -0.19 -24.46 4.90
N HIS A 138 0.80 -25.23 5.35
CA HIS A 138 0.97 -26.64 4.98
C HIS A 138 0.57 -27.61 6.10
N THR A 139 0.86 -27.27 7.37
CA THR A 139 0.66 -28.18 8.51
C THR A 139 -0.65 -27.92 9.24
N GLU A 140 -1.12 -26.67 9.28
CA GLU A 140 -2.32 -26.22 10.00
C GLU A 140 -3.21 -25.32 9.13
N PRO A 141 -3.64 -25.79 7.93
CA PRO A 141 -4.32 -24.92 6.96
C PRO A 141 -5.64 -24.34 7.48
N ASN A 142 -6.34 -25.05 8.38
CA ASN A 142 -7.56 -24.54 8.98
C ASN A 142 -7.31 -23.36 9.93
N PHE A 143 -6.24 -23.44 10.71
CA PHE A 143 -5.78 -22.32 11.56
C PHE A 143 -5.42 -21.11 10.69
N ALA A 144 -4.61 -21.32 9.65
CA ALA A 144 -4.20 -20.25 8.74
C ALA A 144 -5.42 -19.57 8.09
N ARG A 145 -6.40 -20.34 7.61
CA ARG A 145 -7.66 -19.79 7.04
C ARG A 145 -8.46 -18.99 8.06
N GLU A 146 -8.58 -19.49 9.30
CA GLU A 146 -9.34 -18.78 10.34
C GLU A 146 -8.67 -17.47 10.72
N VAL A 147 -7.33 -17.43 10.86
CA VAL A 147 -6.59 -16.18 11.11
C VAL A 147 -6.83 -15.17 10.00
N LEU A 148 -6.65 -15.56 8.73
CA LEU A 148 -6.86 -14.68 7.58
C LEU A 148 -8.32 -14.18 7.52
N ARG A 149 -9.28 -15.08 7.73
CA ARG A 149 -10.71 -14.72 7.74
C ARG A 149 -11.02 -13.67 8.82
N ARG A 150 -10.52 -13.85 10.04
CA ARG A 150 -10.74 -12.91 11.15
C ARG A 150 -10.12 -11.55 10.91
N ILE A 151 -8.92 -11.52 10.35
CA ILE A 151 -8.29 -10.25 9.95
C ILE A 151 -9.17 -9.56 8.92
N MET A 152 -9.65 -10.29 7.91
CA MET A 152 -10.49 -9.71 6.86
C MET A 152 -11.87 -9.27 7.39
N ASP A 153 -12.45 -9.97 8.36
CA ASP A 153 -13.69 -9.53 9.02
C ASP A 153 -13.52 -8.15 9.67
N PHE A 154 -12.39 -7.92 10.34
CA PHE A 154 -12.05 -6.60 10.87
C PHE A 154 -11.92 -5.54 9.75
N GLN A 155 -11.18 -5.85 8.67
CA GLN A 155 -11.00 -4.92 7.56
C GLN A 155 -12.34 -4.57 6.87
N LEU A 156 -13.25 -5.54 6.77
CA LEU A 156 -14.62 -5.30 6.26
C LEU A 156 -15.42 -4.38 7.17
N GLY A 157 -15.26 -4.51 8.49
CA GLY A 157 -15.87 -3.59 9.45
C GLY A 157 -15.34 -2.17 9.30
N ILE A 158 -14.03 -1.99 9.15
CA ILE A 158 -13.43 -0.67 8.86
C ILE A 158 -13.92 -0.13 7.51
N ALA A 159 -14.01 -0.99 6.48
CA ALA A 159 -14.54 -0.60 5.18
C ALA A 159 -15.98 -0.07 5.25
N ALA A 160 -16.82 -0.62 6.14
CA ALA A 160 -18.18 -0.12 6.35
C ALA A 160 -18.18 1.33 6.85
N HIS A 161 -17.27 1.71 7.76
CA HIS A 161 -17.11 3.10 8.20
C HIS A 161 -16.68 4.02 7.05
N TYR A 162 -15.71 3.60 6.23
CA TYR A 162 -15.26 4.36 5.06
C TYR A 162 -16.37 4.57 4.04
N LEU A 163 -17.12 3.52 3.73
CA LEU A 163 -18.24 3.60 2.77
C LEU A 163 -19.37 4.51 3.26
N LYS A 164 -19.65 4.50 4.57
CA LYS A 164 -20.64 5.41 5.18
C LYS A 164 -20.24 6.88 5.00
N LEU A 165 -18.95 7.19 4.94
CA LEU A 165 -18.43 8.54 4.76
C LEU A 165 -18.24 8.92 3.28
N GLY A 166 -18.47 8.00 2.34
CA GLY A 166 -18.33 8.26 0.91
C GLY A 166 -16.88 8.28 0.43
N VAL A 167 -16.01 7.45 1.02
CA VAL A 167 -14.63 7.28 0.56
C VAL A 167 -14.61 6.88 -0.91
N GLU A 168 -13.74 7.52 -1.70
CA GLU A 168 -13.67 7.37 -3.15
C GLU A 168 -12.49 6.51 -3.61
N ILE A 169 -11.45 6.41 -2.78
CA ILE A 169 -10.25 5.60 -3.01
C ILE A 169 -9.78 5.00 -1.69
N VAL A 170 -9.29 3.76 -1.73
CA VAL A 170 -8.68 3.12 -0.57
C VAL A 170 -7.26 2.74 -0.86
N ARG A 171 -6.40 2.89 0.15
CA ARG A 171 -5.02 2.42 0.17
C ARG A 171 -4.97 1.13 0.96
N LEU A 172 -4.60 0.08 0.28
CA LEU A 172 -4.39 -1.25 0.83
C LEU A 172 -2.91 -1.59 0.71
N GLY A 173 -2.39 -2.50 1.52
CA GLY A 173 -0.99 -2.86 1.41
C GLY A 173 -0.67 -4.18 2.07
N ASP A 174 0.12 -4.95 1.35
CA ASP A 174 0.80 -6.15 1.84
C ASP A 174 2.03 -6.40 0.98
N ASP A 175 3.19 -6.48 1.59
CA ASP A 175 4.43 -6.76 0.87
C ASP A 175 4.49 -8.23 0.43
N MET A 176 4.32 -8.46 -0.88
CA MET A 176 4.24 -9.79 -1.48
C MET A 176 5.55 -10.24 -2.13
N GLY A 177 6.53 -9.35 -2.27
CA GLY A 177 7.78 -9.62 -2.97
C GLY A 177 9.03 -9.55 -2.11
N THR A 178 10.01 -10.39 -2.45
CA THR A 178 11.42 -10.22 -2.09
C THR A 178 12.14 -9.47 -3.21
N GLN A 179 13.46 -9.32 -3.13
CA GLN A 179 14.24 -8.76 -4.24
C GLN A 179 14.33 -9.69 -5.47
N GLN A 180 14.00 -10.97 -5.33
CA GLN A 180 14.19 -11.98 -6.38
C GLN A 180 12.89 -12.66 -6.84
N GLY A 181 11.83 -12.59 -6.09
CA GLY A 181 10.55 -13.23 -6.39
C GLY A 181 9.51 -13.01 -5.32
N PRO A 182 8.30 -13.55 -5.47
CA PRO A 182 7.26 -13.41 -4.47
C PRO A 182 7.62 -14.13 -3.17
N LEU A 183 7.25 -13.55 -2.02
CA LEU A 183 7.35 -14.19 -0.70
C LEU A 183 6.49 -15.44 -0.61
N LEU A 184 5.26 -15.34 -1.10
CA LEU A 184 4.34 -16.45 -1.23
C LEU A 184 4.17 -16.79 -2.70
N GLY A 185 4.37 -18.06 -3.06
CA GLY A 185 4.12 -18.53 -4.41
C GLY A 185 2.66 -18.33 -4.83
N PRO A 186 2.37 -18.18 -6.15
CA PRO A 186 1.01 -17.95 -6.64
C PRO A 186 -0.02 -18.96 -6.15
N LYS A 187 0.38 -20.23 -5.90
CA LYS A 187 -0.50 -21.28 -5.38
C LYS A 187 -1.01 -20.93 -3.98
N ILE A 188 -0.11 -20.59 -3.05
CA ILE A 188 -0.48 -20.21 -1.67
C ILE A 188 -1.33 -18.93 -1.68
N MET A 189 -0.93 -17.94 -2.47
CA MET A 189 -1.74 -16.73 -2.62
C MET A 189 -3.16 -17.05 -3.09
N THR A 190 -3.30 -17.83 -4.15
CA THR A 190 -4.61 -18.18 -4.72
C THR A 190 -5.47 -19.00 -3.76
N GLU A 191 -4.85 -19.89 -3.00
CA GLU A 191 -5.56 -20.79 -2.09
C GLU A 191 -6.00 -20.11 -0.80
N PHE A 192 -5.17 -19.23 -0.22
CA PHE A 192 -5.39 -18.70 1.13
C PHE A 192 -5.74 -17.21 1.14
N LEU A 193 -5.06 -16.36 0.34
CA LEU A 193 -5.23 -14.92 0.43
C LEU A 193 -6.29 -14.38 -0.53
N VAL A 194 -6.31 -14.87 -1.75
CA VAL A 194 -7.25 -14.39 -2.80
C VAL A 194 -8.72 -14.49 -2.37
N PRO A 195 -9.20 -15.57 -1.70
CA PRO A 195 -10.58 -15.64 -1.24
C PRO A 195 -10.94 -14.49 -0.31
N GLU A 196 -10.03 -14.12 0.60
CA GLU A 196 -10.25 -13.04 1.56
C GLU A 196 -10.13 -11.66 0.90
N TYR A 197 -9.13 -11.43 0.04
CA TYR A 197 -9.05 -10.19 -0.73
C TYR A 197 -10.29 -9.97 -1.60
N LYS A 198 -10.84 -11.01 -2.21
CA LYS A 198 -12.08 -10.90 -3.00
C LYS A 198 -13.21 -10.31 -2.19
N ARG A 199 -13.39 -10.71 -0.93
CA ARG A 199 -14.44 -10.16 -0.05
C ARG A 199 -14.36 -8.64 0.07
N LEU A 200 -13.17 -8.11 0.34
CA LEU A 200 -12.94 -6.68 0.52
C LEU A 200 -12.98 -5.90 -0.81
N PHE A 201 -12.31 -6.43 -1.84
CA PHE A 201 -12.19 -5.75 -3.12
C PHE A 201 -13.54 -5.70 -3.86
N GLU A 202 -14.33 -6.77 -3.81
CA GLU A 202 -15.68 -6.78 -4.39
C GLU A 202 -16.61 -5.79 -3.68
N LEU A 203 -16.49 -5.66 -2.35
CA LEU A 203 -17.21 -4.65 -1.59
C LEU A 203 -16.90 -3.24 -2.09
N TYR A 204 -15.62 -2.90 -2.27
CA TYR A 204 -15.21 -1.60 -2.79
C TYR A 204 -15.60 -1.40 -4.24
N LYS A 205 -15.39 -2.40 -5.11
CA LYS A 205 -15.79 -2.34 -6.52
C LYS A 205 -17.30 -2.11 -6.68
N LYS A 206 -18.12 -2.82 -5.91
CA LYS A 206 -19.60 -2.64 -5.89
C LYS A 206 -19.99 -1.21 -5.55
N ASN A 207 -19.24 -0.54 -4.68
CA ASN A 207 -19.44 0.84 -4.28
C ASN A 207 -18.64 1.85 -5.13
N LYS A 208 -18.01 1.43 -6.23
CA LYS A 208 -17.23 2.25 -7.16
C LYS A 208 -16.03 2.96 -6.51
N VAL A 209 -15.51 2.41 -5.43
CA VAL A 209 -14.32 2.90 -4.75
C VAL A 209 -13.07 2.36 -5.47
N LEU A 210 -12.12 3.24 -5.76
CA LEU A 210 -10.85 2.89 -6.38
C LEU A 210 -9.94 2.18 -5.38
N ILE A 211 -9.16 1.22 -5.87
CA ILE A 211 -8.22 0.43 -5.07
C ILE A 211 -6.79 0.78 -5.48
N ASN A 212 -6.04 1.39 -4.55
CA ASN A 212 -4.62 1.62 -4.65
C ASN A 212 -3.91 0.61 -3.73
N PHE A 213 -3.24 -0.38 -4.33
CA PHE A 213 -2.61 -1.48 -3.61
C PHE A 213 -1.10 -1.30 -3.55
N HIS A 214 -0.55 -1.36 -2.33
CA HIS A 214 0.89 -1.32 -2.08
C HIS A 214 1.45 -2.74 -1.99
N SER A 215 2.56 -2.98 -2.70
CA SER A 215 3.36 -4.20 -2.53
C SER A 215 4.78 -3.96 -3.00
N CYS A 216 5.73 -4.05 -2.08
CA CYS A 216 7.16 -3.98 -2.38
C CYS A 216 7.71 -5.26 -3.03
N GLY A 217 8.91 -5.16 -3.57
CA GLY A 217 9.69 -6.27 -4.08
C GLY A 217 9.34 -6.73 -5.50
N CYS A 218 9.78 -7.94 -5.82
CA CYS A 218 9.53 -8.58 -7.11
C CYS A 218 8.12 -9.19 -7.15
N ILE A 219 7.20 -8.51 -7.84
CA ILE A 219 5.78 -8.83 -7.88
C ILE A 219 5.30 -9.35 -9.23
N GLU A 220 6.19 -9.49 -10.21
CA GLU A 220 5.82 -9.81 -11.58
C GLU A 220 4.98 -11.09 -11.72
N GLN A 221 5.29 -12.14 -10.93
CA GLN A 221 4.57 -13.41 -10.96
C GLN A 221 3.16 -13.33 -10.37
N VAL A 222 2.92 -12.38 -9.44
CA VAL A 222 1.63 -12.21 -8.77
C VAL A 222 0.79 -11.07 -9.36
N LEU A 223 1.37 -10.31 -10.29
CA LEU A 223 0.70 -9.21 -10.98
C LEU A 223 -0.64 -9.59 -11.63
N PRO A 224 -0.78 -10.77 -12.32
CA PRO A 224 -2.06 -11.20 -12.86
C PRO A 224 -3.16 -11.33 -11.81
N ILE A 225 -2.80 -11.76 -10.58
CA ILE A 225 -3.74 -11.87 -9.45
C ILE A 225 -4.27 -10.49 -9.06
N PHE A 226 -3.39 -9.48 -8.94
CA PHE A 226 -3.82 -8.11 -8.62
C PHE A 226 -4.74 -7.52 -9.70
N MET A 227 -4.45 -7.78 -10.98
CA MET A 227 -5.31 -7.34 -12.07
C MET A 227 -6.69 -8.02 -12.04
N GLU A 228 -6.74 -9.35 -11.77
CA GLU A 228 -8.00 -10.10 -11.64
C GLU A 228 -8.83 -9.60 -10.46
N LEU A 229 -8.19 -9.31 -9.33
CA LEU A 229 -8.82 -8.72 -8.14
C LEU A 229 -9.37 -7.30 -8.42
N GLY A 230 -8.89 -6.62 -9.46
CA GLY A 230 -9.35 -5.30 -9.87
C GLY A 230 -8.66 -4.14 -9.18
N VAL A 231 -7.38 -4.30 -8.86
CA VAL A 231 -6.51 -3.20 -8.41
C VAL A 231 -6.45 -2.12 -9.50
N ASN A 232 -6.69 -0.87 -9.13
CA ASN A 232 -6.66 0.26 -10.06
C ASN A 232 -5.28 0.90 -10.15
N ILE A 233 -4.55 0.96 -9.03
CA ILE A 233 -3.19 1.50 -8.94
C ILE A 233 -2.35 0.52 -8.15
N LEU A 234 -1.17 0.17 -8.66
CA LEU A 234 -0.18 -0.64 -7.96
C LEU A 234 1.04 0.22 -7.62
N ASN A 235 1.45 0.19 -6.36
CA ASN A 235 2.59 0.95 -5.85
C ASN A 235 3.37 0.19 -4.75
N PRO A 236 4.67 0.46 -4.59
CA PRO A 236 5.51 1.08 -5.61
C PRO A 236 5.94 0.05 -6.65
N ILE A 237 6.31 0.50 -7.84
CA ILE A 237 7.03 -0.37 -8.77
C ILE A 237 8.52 -0.24 -8.49
N GLN A 238 9.08 -1.24 -7.83
CA GLN A 238 10.48 -1.26 -7.43
C GLN A 238 11.39 -1.62 -8.61
N VAL A 239 12.27 -0.68 -8.96
CA VAL A 239 13.12 -0.75 -10.16
C VAL A 239 14.11 -1.92 -10.11
N THR A 240 14.73 -2.12 -8.96
CA THR A 240 15.79 -3.13 -8.77
C THR A 240 15.26 -4.56 -8.72
N ALA A 241 13.97 -4.74 -8.47
CA ALA A 241 13.35 -6.04 -8.29
C ALA A 241 12.50 -6.51 -9.48
N ASN A 242 12.19 -5.62 -10.44
CA ASN A 242 11.23 -5.90 -11.51
C ASN A 242 11.73 -5.50 -12.90
N ASN A 243 11.26 -6.20 -13.93
CA ASN A 243 11.40 -5.75 -15.31
C ASN A 243 10.28 -4.76 -15.64
N LEU A 244 10.61 -3.47 -15.65
CA LEU A 244 9.63 -2.40 -15.83
C LEU A 244 8.90 -2.44 -17.18
N ASP A 245 9.58 -2.80 -18.25
CA ASP A 245 8.96 -2.89 -19.58
C ASP A 245 7.91 -4.01 -19.62
N ARG A 246 8.24 -5.15 -19.02
CA ARG A 246 7.32 -6.28 -18.91
C ARG A 246 6.12 -5.96 -18.04
N ILE A 247 6.33 -5.36 -16.86
CA ILE A 247 5.22 -4.90 -16.00
C ILE A 247 4.35 -3.91 -16.76
N ARG A 248 4.95 -2.91 -17.44
CA ARG A 248 4.18 -1.93 -18.21
C ARG A 248 3.37 -2.56 -19.34
N ALA A 249 3.95 -3.51 -20.04
CA ALA A 249 3.25 -4.22 -21.11
C ALA A 249 2.03 -4.99 -20.60
N LEU A 250 2.14 -5.66 -19.46
CA LEU A 250 1.05 -6.41 -18.83
C LEU A 250 -0.09 -5.51 -18.33
N THR A 251 0.25 -4.32 -17.79
CA THR A 251 -0.69 -3.41 -17.12
C THR A 251 -1.27 -2.32 -18.00
N MET A 252 -0.77 -2.16 -19.24
CA MET A 252 -1.20 -1.11 -20.16
C MET A 252 -2.71 -1.16 -20.40
N GLY A 253 -3.39 -0.04 -20.16
CA GLY A 253 -4.84 0.10 -20.30
C GLY A 253 -5.67 -0.62 -19.22
N LYS A 254 -5.05 -1.25 -18.22
CA LYS A 254 -5.72 -2.07 -17.21
C LYS A 254 -5.50 -1.60 -15.79
N MET A 255 -4.28 -1.21 -15.46
CA MET A 255 -3.87 -0.86 -14.10
C MET A 255 -2.80 0.23 -14.15
N ALA A 256 -3.01 1.32 -13.43
CA ALA A 256 -2.02 2.37 -13.29
C ALA A 256 -0.87 1.91 -12.38
N LEU A 257 0.32 2.44 -12.64
CA LEU A 257 1.53 2.16 -11.87
C LEU A 257 1.98 3.43 -11.13
N GLN A 258 2.52 3.27 -9.93
CA GLN A 258 3.11 4.36 -9.17
C GLN A 258 4.51 3.98 -8.68
N GLY A 259 5.43 4.94 -8.61
CA GLY A 259 6.82 4.71 -8.18
C GLY A 259 7.79 4.69 -9.35
N GLY A 260 8.74 3.77 -9.36
CA GLY A 260 9.63 3.50 -10.49
C GLY A 260 10.87 4.38 -10.58
N VAL A 261 11.07 5.37 -9.72
CA VAL A 261 12.36 6.09 -9.59
C VAL A 261 13.16 5.41 -8.48
N SER A 262 14.36 4.97 -8.79
CA SER A 262 15.20 4.19 -7.87
C SER A 262 15.51 4.96 -6.60
N THR A 263 15.17 4.38 -5.46
CA THR A 263 15.57 4.90 -4.14
C THR A 263 17.10 5.02 -4.04
N VAL A 264 17.86 4.12 -4.65
CA VAL A 264 19.33 4.21 -4.67
C VAL A 264 19.79 5.48 -5.40
N THR A 265 19.24 5.75 -6.59
CA THR A 265 19.56 6.99 -7.33
C THR A 265 19.16 8.24 -6.52
N ILE A 266 18.03 8.22 -5.82
CA ILE A 266 17.61 9.35 -5.00
C ILE A 266 18.51 9.52 -3.76
N MET A 267 18.97 8.43 -3.14
CA MET A 267 19.90 8.49 -2.00
C MET A 267 21.28 9.02 -2.39
N ASP A 268 21.84 8.50 -3.48
CA ASP A 268 23.21 8.75 -3.87
C ASP A 268 23.37 10.05 -4.68
N GLY A 269 22.33 10.46 -5.44
CA GLY A 269 22.41 11.59 -6.35
C GLY A 269 23.35 11.33 -7.54
N PRO A 270 23.94 12.34 -8.14
CA PRO A 270 23.59 13.76 -8.00
C PRO A 270 22.24 14.12 -8.62
N VAL A 271 21.79 15.38 -8.46
CA VAL A 271 20.51 15.88 -8.99
C VAL A 271 20.33 15.59 -10.48
N GLU A 272 21.39 15.70 -11.28
CA GLU A 272 21.36 15.43 -12.72
C GLU A 272 21.06 13.95 -13.02
N ALA A 273 21.55 13.01 -12.21
CA ALA A 273 21.25 11.60 -12.34
C ALA A 273 19.79 11.30 -12.00
N ILE A 274 19.26 11.97 -10.97
CA ILE A 274 17.84 11.89 -10.57
C ILE A 274 16.95 12.43 -11.69
N GLU A 275 17.23 13.63 -12.22
CA GLU A 275 16.48 14.22 -13.34
C GLU A 275 16.49 13.31 -14.57
N LYS A 276 17.64 12.75 -14.92
CA LYS A 276 17.79 11.79 -16.03
C LYS A 276 16.91 10.55 -15.82
N GLU A 277 16.93 9.96 -14.63
CA GLU A 277 16.12 8.78 -14.33
C GLU A 277 14.62 9.10 -14.38
N VAL A 278 14.17 10.21 -13.79
CA VAL A 278 12.79 10.65 -13.87
C VAL A 278 12.33 10.77 -15.32
N ARG A 279 13.11 11.42 -16.21
CA ARG A 279 12.78 11.51 -17.64
C ARG A 279 12.66 10.14 -18.30
N GLN A 280 13.57 9.21 -17.96
CA GLN A 280 13.51 7.85 -18.47
C GLN A 280 12.24 7.14 -18.00
N ARG A 281 11.82 7.27 -16.73
CA ARG A 281 10.61 6.63 -16.21
C ARG A 281 9.35 7.25 -16.77
N LEU A 282 9.30 8.57 -16.92
CA LEU A 282 8.17 9.26 -17.57
C LEU A 282 7.94 8.69 -18.99
N TRP A 283 9.00 8.52 -19.76
CA TRP A 283 8.90 7.92 -21.11
C TRP A 283 8.55 6.43 -21.05
N GLN A 284 9.26 5.65 -20.24
CA GLN A 284 9.11 4.19 -20.17
C GLN A 284 7.73 3.77 -19.69
N LEU A 285 7.25 4.37 -18.61
CA LEU A 285 6.04 3.97 -17.91
C LEU A 285 4.85 4.87 -18.20
N GLY A 286 5.08 6.16 -18.50
CA GLY A 286 4.05 7.18 -18.52
C GLY A 286 3.60 7.67 -19.89
N ARG A 287 4.39 7.48 -20.98
CA ARG A 287 4.09 8.10 -22.30
C ARG A 287 2.69 7.84 -22.85
N ASN A 288 2.05 6.74 -22.43
CA ASN A 288 0.70 6.36 -22.88
C ASN A 288 -0.35 6.42 -21.73
N GLY A 289 -0.11 7.20 -20.68
CA GLY A 289 -1.00 7.27 -19.53
C GLY A 289 -0.74 6.19 -18.47
N GLY A 290 -1.57 6.17 -17.43
CA GLY A 290 -1.55 5.13 -16.40
C GLY A 290 -0.31 5.11 -15.52
N TYR A 291 0.30 6.30 -15.22
CA TYR A 291 1.53 6.35 -14.44
C TYR A 291 1.58 7.56 -13.48
N PHE A 292 1.97 7.28 -12.26
CA PHE A 292 2.32 8.24 -11.22
C PHE A 292 3.82 8.11 -10.93
N CYS A 293 4.61 9.15 -11.20
CA CYS A 293 6.07 9.11 -11.12
C CYS A 293 6.56 9.54 -9.74
N GLY A 294 7.23 8.63 -9.05
CA GLY A 294 7.81 8.90 -7.73
C GLY A 294 8.84 7.85 -7.35
N ALA A 295 9.36 7.95 -6.13
CA ALA A 295 10.29 6.98 -5.57
C ALA A 295 9.67 5.58 -5.47
N ASP A 296 10.51 4.56 -5.58
CA ASP A 296 10.12 3.16 -5.49
C ASP A 296 10.17 2.57 -4.07
N GLN A 297 10.58 3.37 -3.09
CA GLN A 297 10.59 3.06 -1.65
C GLN A 297 10.46 4.34 -0.84
N GLY A 298 10.11 4.23 0.45
CA GLY A 298 10.13 5.32 1.41
C GLY A 298 11.40 5.30 2.25
N MET A 299 12.24 6.33 2.14
CA MET A 299 13.52 6.46 2.85
C MET A 299 13.75 7.92 3.33
N PRO A 300 14.59 8.17 4.32
CA PRO A 300 14.96 9.52 4.73
C PRO A 300 15.96 10.15 3.73
N TRP A 301 15.50 10.42 2.51
CA TRP A 301 16.33 11.02 1.46
C TRP A 301 16.80 12.43 1.82
N PRO A 302 17.94 12.89 1.25
CA PRO A 302 18.28 14.32 1.25
C PRO A 302 17.13 15.14 0.66
N LYS A 303 16.81 16.25 1.33
CA LYS A 303 15.67 17.11 0.90
C LYS A 303 15.83 17.59 -0.54
N GLU A 304 17.04 18.02 -0.92
CA GLU A 304 17.37 18.46 -2.28
C GLU A 304 17.08 17.37 -3.32
N HIS A 305 17.37 16.11 -3.01
CA HIS A 305 17.19 14.99 -3.94
C HIS A 305 15.70 14.66 -4.17
N ILE A 306 14.88 14.68 -3.10
CA ILE A 306 13.44 14.43 -3.30
C ILE A 306 12.76 15.63 -4.00
N GLU A 307 13.21 16.87 -3.73
CA GLU A 307 12.78 18.05 -4.47
C GLU A 307 13.17 17.96 -5.95
N ALA A 308 14.35 17.42 -6.28
CA ALA A 308 14.77 17.16 -7.67
C ALA A 308 13.83 16.20 -8.40
N VAL A 309 13.36 15.14 -7.73
CA VAL A 309 12.34 14.24 -8.31
C VAL A 309 11.06 15.03 -8.62
N GLN A 310 10.56 15.81 -7.66
CA GLN A 310 9.33 16.59 -7.82
C GLN A 310 9.44 17.61 -8.95
N ASN A 311 10.55 18.37 -8.98
CA ASN A 311 10.82 19.36 -10.01
C ASN A 311 10.94 18.75 -11.41
N ALA A 312 11.58 17.59 -11.53
CA ALA A 312 11.71 16.89 -12.80
C ALA A 312 10.34 16.36 -13.30
N VAL A 313 9.50 15.82 -12.41
CA VAL A 313 8.12 15.42 -12.75
C VAL A 313 7.30 16.64 -13.18
N GLU A 314 7.42 17.78 -12.48
CA GLU A 314 6.74 19.02 -12.85
C GLU A 314 7.18 19.53 -14.24
N LYS A 315 8.47 19.52 -14.51
CA LYS A 315 9.08 20.06 -15.73
C LYS A 315 8.80 19.19 -16.95
N TYR A 316 8.85 17.86 -16.82
CA TYR A 316 8.81 16.92 -17.95
C TYR A 316 7.55 16.05 -18.04
N GLY A 317 6.67 16.12 -17.04
CA GLY A 317 5.50 15.26 -16.95
C GLY A 317 4.30 15.67 -17.80
N ARG A 318 4.32 16.80 -18.53
CA ARG A 318 3.19 17.21 -19.40
C ARG A 318 3.12 16.37 -20.67
N TYR A 319 1.91 16.00 -21.05
CA TYR A 319 1.69 15.29 -22.31
C TYR A 319 1.72 16.22 -23.54
N PRO A 320 2.24 15.76 -24.67
CA PRO A 320 2.88 14.46 -24.91
C PRO A 320 4.26 14.36 -24.22
N ILE A 321 4.53 13.23 -23.59
CA ILE A 321 5.83 12.99 -22.92
C ILE A 321 6.91 12.87 -24.01
N ALA A 322 7.97 13.66 -23.87
CA ALA A 322 9.11 13.63 -24.78
C ALA A 322 10.04 12.43 -24.45
N PRO A 323 10.68 11.81 -25.47
CA PRO A 323 11.70 10.81 -25.24
C PRO A 323 12.87 11.41 -24.42
N PRO A 324 13.50 10.60 -23.55
CA PRO A 324 14.71 11.02 -22.85
C PRO A 324 15.81 11.26 -23.88
N GLY A 325 16.42 12.44 -23.86
CA GLY A 325 17.53 12.79 -24.73
C GLY A 325 18.79 12.03 -24.33
#